data_ff307dc8f702110e8dd3f0594af838e3
#
_entry.id   ff307dc8f702110e8dd3f0594af838e3
#
_cell.length_a   1.000
_cell.length_b   1.000
_cell.length_c   1.000
_cell.angle_alpha   90.00
_cell.angle_beta   90.00
_cell.angle_gamma   90.00
#
_symmetry.space_group_name_H-M   'P 1'
#
loop_
_entity.id
_entity.type
_entity.pdbx_description
1 polymer ?
#
loop_
_entity_poly.entity_id
_entity_poly.type
_entity_poly.pdbx_seq_one_letter_code
_entity_poly.pdbx_strand_id
1 'polypeptide(L)'
;MLPCTIVRKPLLLFVLAIAVRAVLFLHFPDPAYPDSYYYVDVAQSLAAGHGFNIDFIWIFVEVGGKIPANPVLPIPADAHWMPLASIVQVPFIWLLGPTTLASSLPFILLGALSAPMAWGLARDAGASERVALGAGLLTAIPVLATPFMAQPDNFGLYQPLVVGALWAGGRGLKGHGRSFALAGALVALATLARSDGILVGVTLGLLFVADRGRAWRSGGVRRPAIPLWAGIACAGLFLLVAGPWFARQLTVFGSLSPSSSTGKVLLIRTFSEWNSITIPATVDHFLGQGLGPLIASRVGGLVAAVTIYAVLVGGVVLVPFMLIGGWLRRRSLDFSPAFLYAGILFAFNALFFAVHVPGGTFIHSAIGLAPHSYVLVMEGIAASVGWVAARRRGWDVEQATRVFSGAAVAFAVVAGAAASLTTHATWASRVADHQFAAAALDAAGAPFTDRVMSIDASGTRYWSGRGGVVLVNDPLPTVEQVARAYEIRWLILERSDAVPAVAPILDGGARPAWIGPPIASRPAAPSSTGVELPPGSVDVAVYPVCVAPDDTRCSGALAGAATGSLP
;
A
#
# COMPACT_ATOMS: atom_id res chain seq x y z
N MET A 1 38.17 -15.64 -0.46
CA MET A 1 37.43 -15.63 0.84
C MET A 1 37.19 -14.16 1.20
N LEU A 2 35.96 -13.71 1.28
CA LEU A 2 35.64 -12.37 1.81
C LEU A 2 36.04 -12.35 3.30
N PRO A 3 36.72 -11.28 3.79
CA PRO A 3 37.11 -11.22 5.19
C PRO A 3 35.87 -11.31 6.08
N CYS A 4 35.92 -12.15 7.09
CA CYS A 4 34.80 -12.50 8.00
C CYS A 4 34.11 -11.28 8.64
N THR A 5 34.79 -10.13 8.72
CA THR A 5 34.27 -8.86 9.23
C THR A 5 33.29 -8.15 8.28
N ILE A 6 33.36 -8.39 6.96
CA ILE A 6 32.48 -7.74 5.98
C ILE A 6 31.08 -8.38 6.00
N VAL A 7 30.99 -9.68 6.26
CA VAL A 7 29.71 -10.42 6.27
C VAL A 7 28.90 -10.14 7.54
N ARG A 8 29.56 -9.81 8.66
CA ARG A 8 28.90 -9.64 9.96
C ARG A 8 27.91 -8.49 10.01
N LYS A 9 28.25 -7.33 9.41
CA LYS A 9 27.41 -6.13 9.51
C LYS A 9 26.10 -6.20 8.72
N PRO A 10 26.08 -6.60 7.43
CA PRO A 10 24.83 -6.84 6.70
C PRO A 10 23.94 -7.88 7.41
N LEU A 11 24.54 -8.96 7.95
CA LEU A 11 23.79 -9.98 8.69
C LEU A 11 23.18 -9.40 9.98
N LEU A 12 23.91 -8.59 10.74
CA LEU A 12 23.38 -7.92 11.92
C LEU A 12 22.24 -6.96 11.58
N LEU A 13 22.35 -6.21 10.49
CA LEU A 13 21.27 -5.33 10.00
C LEU A 13 20.04 -6.14 9.59
N PHE A 14 20.22 -7.28 8.94
CA PHE A 14 19.13 -8.18 8.58
C PHE A 14 18.43 -8.74 9.81
N VAL A 15 19.19 -9.26 10.76
CA VAL A 15 18.66 -9.82 12.03
C VAL A 15 17.92 -8.72 12.82
N LEU A 16 18.50 -7.52 12.91
CA LEU A 16 17.84 -6.39 13.57
C LEU A 16 16.52 -6.02 12.86
N ALA A 17 16.52 -5.97 11.54
CA ALA A 17 15.32 -5.66 10.77
C ALA A 17 14.23 -6.74 10.95
N ILE A 18 14.60 -8.02 11.06
CA ILE A 18 13.67 -9.09 11.45
C ILE A 18 13.14 -8.85 12.87
N ALA A 19 14.02 -8.57 13.81
CA ALA A 19 13.63 -8.37 15.21
C ALA A 19 12.63 -7.19 15.36
N VAL A 20 12.87 -6.08 14.67
CA VAL A 20 11.94 -4.94 14.67
C VAL A 20 10.57 -5.36 14.12
N ARG A 21 10.53 -6.05 12.96
CA ARG A 21 9.29 -6.51 12.36
C ARG A 21 8.57 -7.56 13.21
N ALA A 22 9.32 -8.44 13.86
CA ALA A 22 8.75 -9.41 14.79
C ALA A 22 8.11 -8.73 16.00
N VAL A 23 8.72 -7.68 16.56
CA VAL A 23 8.13 -6.88 17.63
C VAL A 23 6.84 -6.21 17.17
N LEU A 24 6.81 -5.65 15.96
CA LEU A 24 5.60 -5.03 15.39
C LEU A 24 4.48 -6.07 15.23
N PHE A 25 4.81 -7.25 14.68
CA PHE A 25 3.86 -8.36 14.55
C PHE A 25 3.32 -8.84 15.90
N LEU A 26 4.19 -9.01 16.89
CA LEU A 26 3.77 -9.45 18.23
C LEU A 26 2.89 -8.42 18.93
N HIS A 27 3.07 -7.13 18.61
CA HIS A 27 2.22 -6.06 19.14
C HIS A 27 0.87 -5.96 18.43
N PHE A 28 0.83 -6.23 17.11
CA PHE A 28 -0.38 -6.24 16.32
C PHE A 28 -0.29 -7.34 15.23
N PRO A 29 -0.80 -8.55 15.49
CA PRO A 29 -0.62 -9.70 14.60
C PRO A 29 -1.63 -9.79 13.45
N ASP A 30 -2.73 -9.04 13.53
CA ASP A 30 -3.83 -9.15 12.58
C ASP A 30 -3.58 -8.32 11.31
N PRO A 31 -4.16 -8.69 10.15
CA PRO A 31 -4.32 -7.77 9.03
C PRO A 31 -5.12 -6.53 9.48
N ALA A 32 -4.79 -5.35 8.95
CA ALA A 32 -5.22 -4.09 9.55
C ALA A 32 -6.14 -3.24 8.67
N TYR A 33 -6.18 -3.48 7.36
CA TYR A 33 -6.87 -2.64 6.39
C TYR A 33 -7.20 -3.42 5.09
N PRO A 34 -8.07 -2.89 4.22
CA PRO A 34 -8.62 -3.61 3.08
C PRO A 34 -7.61 -4.36 2.21
N ASP A 35 -6.46 -3.75 1.88
CA ASP A 35 -5.42 -4.39 1.07
C ASP A 35 -4.84 -5.63 1.77
N SER A 36 -4.54 -5.53 3.07
CA SER A 36 -3.98 -6.65 3.83
C SER A 36 -4.96 -7.81 3.97
N TYR A 37 -6.23 -7.55 4.21
CA TYR A 37 -7.29 -8.57 4.22
C TYR A 37 -7.41 -9.22 2.84
N TYR A 38 -7.45 -8.42 1.77
CA TYR A 38 -7.55 -8.91 0.40
C TYR A 38 -6.45 -9.91 0.08
N TYR A 39 -5.18 -9.54 0.32
CA TYR A 39 -4.05 -10.42 0.04
C TYR A 39 -4.07 -11.72 0.85
N VAL A 40 -4.54 -11.67 2.09
CA VAL A 40 -4.69 -12.86 2.93
C VAL A 40 -5.81 -13.77 2.41
N ASP A 41 -6.98 -13.22 2.07
CA ASP A 41 -8.11 -13.99 1.54
C ASP A 41 -7.75 -14.69 0.22
N VAL A 42 -7.09 -13.96 -0.71
CA VAL A 42 -6.61 -14.56 -1.97
C VAL A 42 -5.55 -15.64 -1.72
N ALA A 43 -4.62 -15.40 -0.75
CA ALA A 43 -3.61 -16.40 -0.40
C ALA A 43 -4.22 -17.67 0.19
N GLN A 44 -5.23 -17.55 1.02
CA GLN A 44 -5.98 -18.69 1.58
C GLN A 44 -6.74 -19.45 0.48
N SER A 45 -7.39 -18.75 -0.45
CA SER A 45 -8.04 -19.34 -1.61
C SER A 45 -7.05 -20.14 -2.48
N LEU A 46 -5.88 -19.57 -2.75
CA LEU A 46 -4.80 -20.25 -3.48
C LEU A 46 -4.28 -21.47 -2.73
N ALA A 47 -4.03 -21.37 -1.43
CA ALA A 47 -3.51 -22.45 -0.60
C ALA A 47 -4.52 -23.62 -0.49
N ALA A 48 -5.82 -23.31 -0.51
CA ALA A 48 -6.91 -24.30 -0.53
C ALA A 48 -7.16 -24.93 -1.90
N GLY A 49 -6.44 -24.49 -2.96
CA GLY A 49 -6.60 -25.03 -4.31
C GLY A 49 -7.77 -24.41 -5.10
N HIS A 50 -8.42 -23.37 -4.60
CA HIS A 50 -9.51 -22.69 -5.28
C HIS A 50 -9.02 -21.70 -6.36
N GLY A 51 -7.72 -21.51 -6.50
CA GLY A 51 -7.10 -20.59 -7.47
C GLY A 51 -7.24 -19.12 -7.08
N PHE A 52 -7.03 -18.23 -8.05
CA PHE A 52 -7.21 -16.79 -7.89
C PHE A 52 -8.69 -16.41 -7.95
N ASN A 53 -9.44 -16.72 -6.91
CA ASN A 53 -10.87 -16.42 -6.77
C ASN A 53 -11.15 -15.82 -5.38
N ILE A 54 -12.16 -14.93 -5.34
CA ILE A 54 -12.69 -14.29 -4.15
C ILE A 54 -14.21 -14.36 -4.15
N ASP A 55 -14.80 -14.42 -2.97
CA ASP A 55 -16.26 -14.44 -2.77
C ASP A 55 -16.81 -13.10 -2.25
N PHE A 56 -16.03 -12.03 -2.39
CA PHE A 56 -16.43 -10.65 -2.14
C PHE A 56 -16.06 -9.76 -3.33
N ILE A 57 -16.73 -8.61 -3.47
CA ILE A 57 -16.55 -7.73 -4.64
C ILE A 57 -16.38 -6.27 -4.21
N TRP A 58 -15.37 -5.64 -4.76
CA TRP A 58 -15.22 -4.19 -4.84
C TRP A 58 -15.73 -3.72 -6.21
N ILE A 59 -17.04 -3.48 -6.33
CA ILE A 59 -17.74 -3.26 -7.63
C ILE A 59 -17.01 -2.26 -8.52
N PHE A 60 -16.50 -1.18 -7.95
CA PHE A 60 -15.89 -0.09 -8.69
C PHE A 60 -14.53 -0.43 -9.31
N VAL A 61 -13.84 -1.49 -8.89
CA VAL A 61 -12.52 -1.88 -9.42
C VAL A 61 -12.46 -3.29 -10.00
N GLU A 62 -13.32 -4.22 -9.57
CA GLU A 62 -13.20 -5.62 -9.98
C GLU A 62 -14.16 -6.01 -11.11
N VAL A 63 -15.37 -5.42 -11.11
CA VAL A 63 -16.41 -5.73 -12.10
C VAL A 63 -16.77 -4.54 -13.00
N GLY A 64 -15.86 -3.59 -13.16
CA GLY A 64 -15.98 -2.50 -14.12
C GLY A 64 -16.80 -1.31 -13.64
N GLY A 65 -17.00 -1.16 -12.34
CA GLY A 65 -17.73 -0.02 -11.76
C GLY A 65 -19.22 0.02 -12.08
N LYS A 66 -19.83 -1.13 -12.30
CA LYS A 66 -21.26 -1.30 -12.58
C LYS A 66 -21.74 -2.65 -12.10
N ILE A 67 -23.04 -2.82 -11.92
CA ILE A 67 -23.65 -4.12 -11.67
C ILE A 67 -23.55 -4.93 -12.97
N PRO A 68 -22.90 -6.11 -13.00
CA PRO A 68 -22.86 -6.97 -14.18
C PRO A 68 -24.25 -7.49 -14.54
N ALA A 69 -24.44 -7.88 -15.81
CA ALA A 69 -25.70 -8.49 -16.25
C ALA A 69 -26.00 -9.82 -15.52
N ASN A 70 -24.98 -10.54 -15.09
CA ASN A 70 -25.09 -11.75 -14.29
C ASN A 70 -24.19 -11.62 -13.04
N PRO A 71 -24.71 -11.06 -11.93
CA PRO A 71 -23.93 -10.90 -10.70
C PRO A 71 -23.73 -12.25 -10.02
N VAL A 72 -22.50 -12.73 -9.98
CA VAL A 72 -22.13 -14.02 -9.37
C VAL A 72 -21.00 -13.85 -8.35
N LEU A 73 -20.93 -14.76 -7.41
CA LEU A 73 -19.83 -14.99 -6.48
C LEU A 73 -19.55 -16.51 -6.43
N PRO A 74 -18.28 -16.94 -6.38
CA PRO A 74 -17.04 -16.16 -6.39
C PRO A 74 -16.73 -15.57 -7.77
N ILE A 75 -15.82 -14.56 -7.79
CA ILE A 75 -15.27 -13.97 -9.03
C ILE A 75 -13.77 -14.19 -9.12
N PRO A 76 -13.16 -14.08 -10.33
CA PRO A 76 -11.71 -14.04 -10.46
C PRO A 76 -11.11 -12.86 -9.70
N ALA A 77 -10.11 -13.13 -8.85
CA ALA A 77 -9.37 -12.14 -8.09
C ALA A 77 -8.37 -11.36 -8.95
N ASP A 78 -7.85 -10.27 -8.39
CA ASP A 78 -6.73 -9.48 -8.91
C ASP A 78 -7.04 -8.75 -10.23
N ALA A 79 -8.27 -8.27 -10.40
CA ALA A 79 -8.57 -7.30 -11.45
C ALA A 79 -7.92 -5.92 -11.16
N HIS A 80 -7.72 -5.60 -9.89
CA HIS A 80 -7.10 -4.36 -9.41
C HIS A 80 -5.78 -4.59 -8.69
N TRP A 81 -5.77 -5.46 -7.70
CA TRP A 81 -4.58 -5.81 -6.95
C TRP A 81 -3.63 -6.69 -7.77
N MET A 82 -2.39 -6.80 -7.31
CA MET A 82 -1.37 -7.59 -7.98
C MET A 82 -1.02 -8.84 -7.15
N PRO A 83 -0.64 -9.97 -7.78
CA PRO A 83 -0.71 -11.29 -7.15
C PRO A 83 0.44 -11.60 -6.18
N LEU A 84 1.57 -10.88 -6.24
CA LEU A 84 2.79 -11.32 -5.54
C LEU A 84 2.60 -11.37 -4.03
N ALA A 85 1.86 -10.41 -3.47
CA ALA A 85 1.61 -10.36 -2.03
C ALA A 85 0.82 -11.58 -1.54
N SER A 86 -0.12 -12.10 -2.35
CA SER A 86 -0.85 -13.34 -2.04
C SER A 86 0.01 -14.57 -2.28
N ILE A 87 0.73 -14.64 -3.42
CA ILE A 87 1.54 -15.80 -3.79
C ILE A 87 2.61 -16.12 -2.74
N VAL A 88 3.29 -15.11 -2.21
CA VAL A 88 4.40 -15.35 -1.25
C VAL A 88 3.92 -15.92 0.09
N GLN A 89 2.64 -15.78 0.43
CA GLN A 89 2.04 -16.32 1.65
C GLN A 89 1.77 -17.83 1.54
N VAL A 90 1.46 -18.33 0.34
CA VAL A 90 0.98 -19.70 0.11
C VAL A 90 1.91 -20.78 0.72
N PRO A 91 3.24 -20.76 0.49
CA PRO A 91 4.13 -21.76 1.09
C PRO A 91 4.09 -21.76 2.62
N PHE A 92 3.92 -20.58 3.23
CA PHE A 92 3.86 -20.45 4.69
C PHE A 92 2.50 -20.93 5.23
N ILE A 93 1.41 -20.68 4.51
CA ILE A 93 0.08 -21.22 4.85
C ILE A 93 0.09 -22.75 4.77
N TRP A 94 0.73 -23.36 3.79
CA TRP A 94 0.87 -24.82 3.72
C TRP A 94 1.67 -25.40 4.88
N LEU A 95 2.67 -24.67 5.40
CA LEU A 95 3.53 -25.13 6.49
C LEU A 95 2.94 -24.88 7.88
N LEU A 96 2.25 -23.74 8.09
CA LEU A 96 1.82 -23.24 9.41
C LEU A 96 0.29 -23.15 9.55
N GLY A 97 -0.47 -23.57 8.53
CA GLY A 97 -1.91 -23.34 8.46
C GLY A 97 -2.27 -21.87 8.12
N PRO A 98 -3.55 -21.56 7.98
CA PRO A 98 -4.05 -20.21 7.66
C PRO A 98 -4.04 -19.31 8.91
N THR A 99 -2.85 -19.07 9.45
CA THR A 99 -2.60 -18.25 10.65
C THR A 99 -2.09 -16.86 10.28
N THR A 100 -2.27 -15.88 11.16
CA THR A 100 -1.73 -14.52 10.98
C THR A 100 -0.20 -14.54 10.85
N LEU A 101 0.48 -15.46 11.56
CA LEU A 101 1.93 -15.66 11.43
C LEU A 101 2.30 -16.13 10.02
N ALA A 102 1.58 -17.11 9.45
CA ALA A 102 1.83 -17.60 8.10
C ALA A 102 1.69 -16.49 7.06
N SER A 103 0.68 -15.62 7.23
CA SER A 103 0.43 -14.49 6.34
C SER A 103 1.49 -13.39 6.45
N SER A 104 1.98 -13.07 7.66
CA SER A 104 2.93 -11.96 7.87
C SER A 104 4.40 -12.35 7.68
N LEU A 105 4.76 -13.62 7.90
CA LEU A 105 6.15 -14.09 7.90
C LEU A 105 6.94 -13.81 6.61
N PRO A 106 6.38 -13.99 5.39
CA PRO A 106 7.10 -13.65 4.16
C PRO A 106 7.45 -12.17 4.08
N PHE A 107 6.59 -11.26 4.55
CA PHE A 107 6.82 -9.82 4.55
C PHE A 107 7.87 -9.41 5.59
N ILE A 108 7.87 -10.06 6.75
CA ILE A 108 8.90 -9.89 7.78
C ILE A 108 10.28 -10.27 7.22
N LEU A 109 10.39 -11.45 6.60
CA LEU A 109 11.67 -11.97 6.11
C LEU A 109 12.18 -11.21 4.88
N LEU A 110 11.33 -11.05 3.86
CA LEU A 110 11.73 -10.40 2.61
C LEU A 110 11.94 -8.89 2.80
N GLY A 111 11.06 -8.24 3.57
CA GLY A 111 11.18 -6.81 3.88
C GLY A 111 12.46 -6.48 4.67
N ALA A 112 12.92 -7.39 5.52
CA ALA A 112 14.16 -7.21 6.29
C ALA A 112 15.41 -7.09 5.40
N LEU A 113 15.38 -7.62 4.15
CA LEU A 113 16.48 -7.51 3.19
C LEU A 113 16.79 -6.05 2.82
N SER A 114 15.83 -5.14 2.95
CA SER A 114 16.03 -3.72 2.61
C SER A 114 17.16 -3.07 3.43
N ALA A 115 17.33 -3.45 4.70
CA ALA A 115 18.34 -2.86 5.59
C ALA A 115 19.79 -3.20 5.16
N PRO A 116 20.19 -4.46 4.94
CA PRO A 116 21.50 -4.78 4.37
C PRO A 116 21.67 -4.26 2.93
N MET A 117 20.59 -4.15 2.14
CA MET A 117 20.66 -3.57 0.79
C MET A 117 20.98 -2.07 0.84
N ALA A 118 20.41 -1.30 1.76
CA ALA A 118 20.75 0.11 1.97
C ALA A 118 22.22 0.29 2.37
N TRP A 119 22.72 -0.58 3.26
CA TRP A 119 24.15 -0.62 3.61
C TRP A 119 25.02 -0.92 2.36
N GLY A 120 24.66 -1.96 1.59
CA GLY A 120 25.39 -2.36 0.39
C GLY A 120 25.40 -1.26 -0.67
N LEU A 121 24.27 -0.63 -0.95
CA LEU A 121 24.12 0.53 -1.83
C LEU A 121 25.07 1.67 -1.41
N ALA A 122 25.07 2.05 -0.13
CA ALA A 122 25.92 3.10 0.38
C ALA A 122 27.41 2.78 0.20
N ARG A 123 27.80 1.51 0.49
CA ARG A 123 29.19 1.06 0.32
C ARG A 123 29.62 1.04 -1.15
N ASP A 124 28.75 0.57 -2.05
CA ASP A 124 29.00 0.52 -3.49
C ASP A 124 29.10 1.95 -4.10
N ALA A 125 28.37 2.90 -3.52
CA ALA A 125 28.44 4.32 -3.85
C ALA A 125 29.64 5.06 -3.22
N GLY A 126 30.54 4.35 -2.52
CA GLY A 126 31.75 4.91 -1.91
C GLY A 126 31.50 5.68 -0.60
N ALA A 127 30.35 5.53 0.04
CA ALA A 127 30.09 6.15 1.34
C ALA A 127 30.91 5.49 2.46
N SER A 128 31.15 6.25 3.53
CA SER A 128 31.84 5.74 4.71
C SER A 128 31.04 4.62 5.38
N GLU A 129 31.72 3.76 6.14
CA GLU A 129 31.09 2.68 6.87
C GLU A 129 30.01 3.16 7.85
N ARG A 130 30.26 4.33 8.47
CA ARG A 130 29.30 4.97 9.40
C ARG A 130 28.01 5.40 8.69
N VAL A 131 28.13 6.02 7.53
CA VAL A 131 27.00 6.38 6.65
C VAL A 131 26.22 5.13 6.25
N ALA A 132 26.93 4.09 5.82
CA ALA A 132 26.28 2.83 5.43
C ALA A 132 25.53 2.16 6.57
N LEU A 133 26.12 2.07 7.76
CA LEU A 133 25.46 1.52 8.94
C LEU A 133 24.24 2.35 9.34
N GLY A 134 24.37 3.69 9.38
CA GLY A 134 23.25 4.57 9.69
C GLY A 134 22.09 4.44 8.70
N ALA A 135 22.39 4.34 7.40
CA ALA A 135 21.38 4.12 6.36
C ALA A 135 20.67 2.76 6.53
N GLY A 136 21.42 1.69 6.85
CA GLY A 136 20.85 0.38 7.15
C GLY A 136 19.94 0.39 8.39
N LEU A 137 20.36 1.09 9.46
CA LEU A 137 19.56 1.24 10.69
C LEU A 137 18.27 2.02 10.44
N LEU A 138 18.33 3.15 9.72
CA LEU A 138 17.13 3.92 9.34
C LEU A 138 16.20 3.10 8.42
N THR A 139 16.75 2.23 7.57
CA THR A 139 15.94 1.34 6.72
C THR A 139 15.30 0.22 7.54
N ALA A 140 15.94 -0.26 8.60
CA ALA A 140 15.34 -1.24 9.52
C ALA A 140 14.15 -0.65 10.29
N ILE A 141 14.20 0.67 10.59
CA ILE A 141 13.16 1.42 11.33
C ILE A 141 12.83 2.66 10.51
N PRO A 142 11.95 2.56 9.49
CA PRO A 142 11.70 3.65 8.54
C PRO A 142 10.80 4.75 9.10
N VAL A 143 11.21 5.36 10.21
CA VAL A 143 10.57 6.51 10.87
C VAL A 143 9.06 6.25 11.07
N LEU A 144 8.18 7.09 10.51
CA LEU A 144 6.73 6.97 10.69
C LEU A 144 6.08 5.91 9.79
N ALA A 145 6.81 5.34 8.82
CA ALA A 145 6.33 4.20 8.04
C ALA A 145 6.53 2.84 8.76
N THR A 146 7.15 2.85 9.95
CA THR A 146 7.47 1.64 10.72
C THR A 146 6.27 0.70 10.97
N PRO A 147 5.06 1.16 11.36
CA PRO A 147 3.94 0.25 11.66
C PRO A 147 3.53 -0.65 10.50
N PHE A 148 3.71 -0.21 9.26
CA PHE A 148 3.32 -0.96 8.06
C PHE A 148 4.28 -2.11 7.70
N MET A 149 5.47 -2.17 8.30
CA MET A 149 6.55 -3.07 7.86
C MET A 149 6.35 -4.55 8.20
N ALA A 150 5.39 -4.90 9.04
CA ALA A 150 5.06 -6.28 9.39
C ALA A 150 3.71 -6.75 8.83
N GLN A 151 2.94 -5.84 8.23
CA GLN A 151 1.64 -6.17 7.66
C GLN A 151 1.76 -7.08 6.42
N PRO A 152 0.81 -8.00 6.19
CA PRO A 152 0.74 -8.83 4.99
C PRO A 152 0.29 -7.99 3.78
N ASP A 153 1.14 -7.04 3.39
CA ASP A 153 0.91 -6.06 2.35
C ASP A 153 2.20 -5.73 1.60
N ASN A 154 2.07 -4.98 0.53
CA ASN A 154 3.13 -4.62 -0.41
C ASN A 154 4.36 -3.96 0.19
N PHE A 155 4.27 -3.24 1.31
CA PHE A 155 5.42 -2.53 1.91
C PHE A 155 6.65 -3.42 2.08
N GLY A 156 6.45 -4.62 2.68
CA GLY A 156 7.53 -5.57 2.93
C GLY A 156 8.15 -6.16 1.66
N LEU A 157 7.41 -6.20 0.55
CA LEU A 157 7.89 -6.74 -0.73
C LEU A 157 8.44 -5.65 -1.64
N TYR A 158 7.72 -4.56 -1.77
CA TYR A 158 8.02 -3.51 -2.74
C TYR A 158 9.34 -2.80 -2.45
N GLN A 159 9.60 -2.52 -1.16
CA GLN A 159 10.81 -1.82 -0.74
C GLN A 159 12.12 -2.53 -1.18
N PRO A 160 12.36 -3.83 -0.87
CA PRO A 160 13.59 -4.51 -1.30
C PRO A 160 13.67 -4.70 -2.81
N LEU A 161 12.54 -4.89 -3.50
CA LEU A 161 12.52 -5.05 -4.95
C LEU A 161 12.91 -3.75 -5.68
N VAL A 162 12.36 -2.62 -5.26
CA VAL A 162 12.67 -1.32 -5.85
C VAL A 162 14.09 -0.87 -5.55
N VAL A 163 14.53 -0.96 -4.28
CA VAL A 163 15.91 -0.59 -3.96
C VAL A 163 16.91 -1.46 -4.72
N GLY A 164 16.63 -2.75 -4.86
CA GLY A 164 17.48 -3.68 -5.61
C GLY A 164 17.53 -3.34 -7.10
N ALA A 165 16.38 -3.06 -7.72
CA ALA A 165 16.31 -2.69 -9.13
C ALA A 165 17.03 -1.37 -9.44
N LEU A 166 16.82 -0.33 -8.62
CA LEU A 166 17.46 0.97 -8.79
C LEU A 166 18.97 0.89 -8.53
N TRP A 167 19.41 0.15 -7.51
CA TRP A 167 20.84 -0.10 -7.25
C TRP A 167 21.47 -0.86 -8.41
N ALA A 168 20.84 -1.92 -8.91
CA ALA A 168 21.31 -2.66 -10.07
C ALA A 168 21.37 -1.77 -11.34
N GLY A 169 20.43 -0.84 -11.51
CA GLY A 169 20.46 0.19 -12.55
C GLY A 169 21.69 1.10 -12.45
N GLY A 170 22.01 1.59 -11.25
CA GLY A 170 23.23 2.38 -10.98
C GLY A 170 24.50 1.62 -11.30
N ARG A 171 24.59 0.34 -10.92
CA ARG A 171 25.69 -0.55 -11.28
C ARG A 171 25.81 -0.74 -12.80
N GLY A 172 24.66 -0.86 -13.49
CA GLY A 172 24.61 -0.91 -14.95
C GLY A 172 25.28 0.31 -15.59
N LEU A 173 25.00 1.51 -15.09
CA LEU A 173 25.63 2.76 -15.55
C LEU A 173 27.15 2.83 -15.26
N LYS A 174 27.65 2.00 -14.34
CA LYS A 174 29.08 1.81 -14.06
C LYS A 174 29.71 0.66 -14.87
N GLY A 175 28.97 0.06 -15.81
CA GLY A 175 29.48 -1.00 -16.72
C GLY A 175 29.15 -2.44 -16.24
N HIS A 176 28.45 -2.63 -15.13
CA HIS A 176 28.11 -3.96 -14.64
C HIS A 176 26.84 -4.50 -15.34
N GLY A 177 26.98 -4.96 -16.60
CA GLY A 177 25.86 -5.40 -17.43
C GLY A 177 25.02 -6.53 -16.82
N ARG A 178 25.62 -7.49 -16.09
CA ARG A 178 24.87 -8.56 -15.39
C ARG A 178 23.92 -8.00 -14.34
N SER A 179 24.33 -6.98 -13.58
CA SER A 179 23.46 -6.32 -12.60
C SER A 179 22.27 -5.67 -13.29
N PHE A 180 22.51 -4.96 -14.41
CA PHE A 180 21.42 -4.36 -15.18
C PHE A 180 20.45 -5.41 -15.76
N ALA A 181 20.96 -6.53 -16.25
CA ALA A 181 20.12 -7.63 -16.74
C ALA A 181 19.21 -8.18 -15.62
N LEU A 182 19.77 -8.46 -14.43
CA LEU A 182 19.00 -8.96 -13.28
C LEU A 182 17.97 -7.95 -12.76
N ALA A 183 18.17 -6.65 -12.98
CA ALA A 183 17.17 -5.64 -12.62
C ALA A 183 15.81 -5.91 -13.30
N GLY A 184 15.79 -6.54 -14.49
CA GLY A 184 14.55 -6.92 -15.18
C GLY A 184 13.66 -7.84 -14.36
N ALA A 185 14.24 -8.85 -13.68
CA ALA A 185 13.49 -9.74 -12.79
C ALA A 185 12.97 -8.99 -11.55
N LEU A 186 13.78 -8.08 -10.96
CA LEU A 186 13.36 -7.27 -9.82
C LEU A 186 12.23 -6.31 -10.18
N VAL A 187 12.29 -5.69 -11.36
CA VAL A 187 11.21 -4.84 -11.90
C VAL A 187 9.94 -5.66 -12.12
N ALA A 188 10.05 -6.87 -12.67
CA ALA A 188 8.91 -7.76 -12.87
C ALA A 188 8.24 -8.12 -11.53
N LEU A 189 9.02 -8.52 -10.54
CA LEU A 189 8.50 -8.80 -9.19
C LEU A 189 7.92 -7.54 -8.53
N ALA A 190 8.54 -6.38 -8.69
CA ALA A 190 7.97 -5.12 -8.21
C ALA A 190 6.63 -4.80 -8.91
N THR A 191 6.52 -5.09 -10.22
CA THR A 191 5.27 -4.93 -10.97
C THR A 191 4.21 -5.94 -10.50
N LEU A 192 4.60 -7.19 -10.18
CA LEU A 192 3.70 -8.19 -9.61
C LEU A 192 3.33 -7.93 -8.15
N ALA A 193 4.10 -7.11 -7.43
CA ALA A 193 3.73 -6.61 -6.11
C ALA A 193 2.76 -5.42 -6.22
N ARG A 194 3.00 -4.50 -7.18
CA ARG A 194 2.16 -3.32 -7.43
C ARG A 194 2.22 -2.94 -8.91
N SER A 195 1.08 -2.61 -9.49
CA SER A 195 0.98 -2.27 -10.92
C SER A 195 1.90 -1.11 -11.34
N ASP A 196 2.11 -0.12 -10.46
CA ASP A 196 3.01 1.01 -10.70
C ASP A 196 4.51 0.68 -10.53
N GLY A 197 4.86 -0.55 -10.13
CA GLY A 197 6.22 -1.10 -10.22
C GLY A 197 6.81 -1.04 -11.62
N ILE A 198 5.96 -1.03 -12.66
CA ILE A 198 6.38 -0.80 -14.05
C ILE A 198 7.12 0.53 -14.24
N LEU A 199 6.87 1.55 -13.40
CA LEU A 199 7.57 2.84 -13.47
C LEU A 199 9.07 2.71 -13.17
N VAL A 200 9.48 1.70 -12.39
CA VAL A 200 10.90 1.36 -12.20
C VAL A 200 11.48 0.85 -13.53
N GLY A 201 10.72 0.02 -14.26
CA GLY A 201 11.10 -0.44 -15.61
C GLY A 201 11.23 0.72 -16.61
N VAL A 202 10.26 1.64 -16.61
CA VAL A 202 10.33 2.88 -17.40
C VAL A 202 11.60 3.68 -17.06
N THR A 203 11.92 3.81 -15.78
CA THR A 203 13.15 4.48 -15.31
C THR A 203 14.39 3.83 -15.89
N LEU A 204 14.53 2.51 -15.79
CA LEU A 204 15.69 1.78 -16.32
C LEU A 204 15.76 1.85 -17.84
N GLY A 205 14.61 1.77 -18.53
CA GLY A 205 14.52 1.95 -19.98
C GLY A 205 15.01 3.33 -20.43
N LEU A 206 14.56 4.39 -19.76
CA LEU A 206 15.02 5.76 -20.04
C LEU A 206 16.51 5.94 -19.79
N LEU A 207 17.06 5.35 -18.73
CA LEU A 207 18.49 5.37 -18.46
C LEU A 207 19.29 4.63 -19.52
N PHE A 208 18.80 3.48 -19.98
CA PHE A 208 19.41 2.70 -21.06
C PHE A 208 19.45 3.49 -22.38
N VAL A 209 18.33 4.14 -22.76
CA VAL A 209 18.24 4.97 -23.95
C VAL A 209 19.14 6.22 -23.81
N ALA A 210 19.12 6.86 -22.64
CA ALA A 210 19.96 8.03 -22.38
C ALA A 210 21.47 7.71 -22.44
N ASP A 211 21.90 6.53 -21.95
CA ASP A 211 23.29 6.09 -22.04
C ASP A 211 23.73 5.90 -23.49
N ARG A 212 22.88 5.30 -24.33
CA ARG A 212 23.12 5.15 -25.77
C ARG A 212 23.10 6.49 -26.50
N GLY A 213 22.16 7.36 -26.21
CA GLY A 213 22.07 8.69 -26.78
C GLY A 213 23.32 9.54 -26.49
N ARG A 214 23.89 9.43 -25.28
CA ARG A 214 25.15 10.08 -24.90
C ARG A 214 26.34 9.52 -25.68
N ALA A 215 26.41 8.20 -25.85
CA ALA A 215 27.44 7.55 -26.62
C ALA A 215 27.39 7.96 -28.12
N TRP A 216 26.17 7.96 -28.69
CA TRP A 216 25.95 8.39 -30.07
C TRP A 216 26.35 9.85 -30.31
N ARG A 217 25.92 10.76 -29.41
CA ARG A 217 26.27 12.21 -29.50
C ARG A 217 27.75 12.48 -29.34
N SER A 218 28.51 11.56 -28.77
CA SER A 218 29.97 11.69 -28.64
C SER A 218 30.74 11.35 -29.92
N GLY A 219 30.06 11.05 -31.04
CA GLY A 219 30.71 10.68 -32.31
C GLY A 219 31.58 9.42 -32.24
N GLY A 220 31.26 8.48 -31.35
CA GLY A 220 32.00 7.24 -31.16
C GLY A 220 33.14 7.31 -30.13
N VAL A 221 33.43 8.49 -29.59
CA VAL A 221 34.47 8.67 -28.55
C VAL A 221 34.10 7.93 -27.25
N ARG A 222 32.81 7.93 -26.90
CA ARG A 222 32.28 7.23 -25.72
C ARG A 222 31.54 5.98 -26.16
N ARG A 223 31.83 4.84 -25.51
CA ARG A 223 31.00 3.63 -25.62
C ARG A 223 29.87 3.67 -24.60
N PRO A 224 28.69 3.08 -24.90
CA PRO A 224 27.63 2.89 -23.88
C PRO A 224 28.17 2.09 -22.71
N ALA A 225 27.85 2.54 -21.51
CA ALA A 225 28.24 1.82 -20.27
C ALA A 225 27.42 0.53 -20.09
N ILE A 226 26.14 0.56 -20.49
CA ILE A 226 25.26 -0.61 -20.44
C ILE A 226 25.35 -1.34 -21.78
N PRO A 227 25.86 -2.58 -21.84
CA PRO A 227 25.90 -3.34 -23.09
C PRO A 227 24.51 -3.67 -23.62
N LEU A 228 24.38 -3.81 -24.96
CA LEU A 228 23.05 -4.09 -25.58
C LEU A 228 22.43 -5.37 -25.05
N TRP A 229 23.22 -6.44 -24.92
CA TRP A 229 22.75 -7.71 -24.40
C TRP A 229 22.13 -7.57 -23.00
N ALA A 230 22.66 -6.67 -22.15
CA ALA A 230 22.14 -6.46 -20.80
C ALA A 230 20.75 -5.80 -20.82
N GLY A 231 20.50 -4.88 -21.75
CA GLY A 231 19.16 -4.32 -21.98
C GLY A 231 18.17 -5.36 -22.50
N ILE A 232 18.58 -6.18 -23.47
CA ILE A 232 17.77 -7.28 -24.01
C ILE A 232 17.47 -8.31 -22.91
N ALA A 233 18.48 -8.71 -22.11
CA ALA A 233 18.30 -9.65 -21.01
C ALA A 233 17.41 -9.07 -19.89
N CYS A 234 17.52 -7.77 -19.60
CA CYS A 234 16.62 -7.08 -18.65
C CYS A 234 15.16 -7.18 -19.11
N ALA A 235 14.87 -6.84 -20.36
CA ALA A 235 13.53 -6.95 -20.94
C ALA A 235 13.06 -8.41 -20.99
N GLY A 236 13.92 -9.35 -21.38
CA GLY A 236 13.63 -10.78 -21.43
C GLY A 236 13.29 -11.36 -20.04
N LEU A 237 14.04 -11.01 -19.01
CA LEU A 237 13.77 -11.43 -17.64
C LEU A 237 12.46 -10.81 -17.09
N PHE A 238 12.18 -9.55 -17.44
CA PHE A 238 10.90 -8.95 -17.11
C PHE A 238 9.74 -9.75 -17.72
N LEU A 239 9.80 -10.03 -19.02
CA LEU A 239 8.76 -10.78 -19.72
C LEU A 239 8.65 -12.23 -19.24
N LEU A 240 9.76 -12.87 -18.89
CA LEU A 240 9.75 -14.22 -18.36
C LEU A 240 9.02 -14.30 -17.02
N VAL A 241 9.20 -13.31 -16.14
CA VAL A 241 8.64 -13.33 -14.79
C VAL A 241 7.22 -12.75 -14.76
N ALA A 242 6.97 -11.61 -15.41
CA ALA A 242 5.66 -10.94 -15.38
C ALA A 242 4.74 -11.38 -16.53
N GLY A 243 5.28 -11.93 -17.62
CA GLY A 243 4.53 -12.32 -18.81
C GLY A 243 3.38 -13.30 -18.55
N PRO A 244 3.58 -14.39 -17.77
CA PRO A 244 2.50 -15.32 -17.43
C PRO A 244 1.32 -14.64 -16.73
N TRP A 245 1.59 -13.66 -15.88
CA TRP A 245 0.54 -12.87 -15.24
C TRP A 245 -0.23 -12.01 -16.23
N PHE A 246 0.44 -11.30 -17.10
CA PHE A 246 -0.22 -10.50 -18.14
C PHE A 246 -1.01 -11.36 -19.13
N ALA A 247 -0.53 -12.56 -19.44
CA ALA A 247 -1.28 -13.53 -20.23
C ALA A 247 -2.58 -13.93 -19.52
N ARG A 248 -2.53 -14.22 -18.20
CA ARG A 248 -3.74 -14.47 -17.40
C ARG A 248 -4.70 -13.28 -17.44
N GLN A 249 -4.21 -12.06 -17.24
CA GLN A 249 -5.08 -10.86 -17.26
C GLN A 249 -5.81 -10.71 -18.60
N LEU A 250 -5.12 -10.95 -19.71
CA LEU A 250 -5.74 -10.94 -21.04
C LEU A 250 -6.77 -12.05 -21.21
N THR A 251 -6.49 -13.27 -20.74
CA THR A 251 -7.42 -14.40 -20.90
C THR A 251 -8.63 -14.32 -20.00
N VAL A 252 -8.48 -13.85 -18.77
CA VAL A 252 -9.56 -13.79 -17.77
C VAL A 252 -10.41 -12.52 -17.92
N PHE A 253 -9.76 -11.38 -18.15
CA PHE A 253 -10.43 -10.07 -18.12
C PHE A 253 -10.45 -9.36 -19.49
N GLY A 254 -9.74 -9.87 -20.50
CA GLY A 254 -9.61 -9.22 -21.79
C GLY A 254 -8.76 -7.92 -21.78
N SER A 255 -8.05 -7.65 -20.69
CA SER A 255 -7.26 -6.42 -20.48
C SER A 255 -5.99 -6.72 -19.69
N LEU A 256 -4.88 -6.01 -19.99
CA LEU A 256 -3.65 -6.08 -19.20
C LEU A 256 -3.79 -5.39 -17.82
N SER A 257 -4.68 -4.41 -17.70
CA SER A 257 -4.99 -3.68 -16.47
C SER A 257 -6.49 -3.48 -16.37
N PRO A 258 -7.24 -4.49 -15.89
CA PRO A 258 -8.72 -4.50 -15.94
C PRO A 258 -9.34 -3.30 -15.24
N SER A 259 -8.93 -2.97 -14.02
CA SER A 259 -9.50 -1.84 -13.27
C SER A 259 -9.21 -0.48 -13.91
N SER A 260 -8.03 -0.32 -14.52
CA SER A 260 -7.68 0.92 -15.23
C SER A 260 -8.45 1.07 -16.54
N SER A 261 -8.77 -0.04 -17.23
CA SER A 261 -9.51 -0.02 -18.49
C SER A 261 -10.94 0.51 -18.35
N THR A 262 -11.51 0.49 -17.14
CA THR A 262 -12.85 1.04 -16.86
C THR A 262 -12.87 2.55 -16.65
N GLY A 263 -11.71 3.19 -16.59
CA GLY A 263 -11.58 4.62 -16.30
C GLY A 263 -11.75 5.00 -14.82
N LYS A 264 -12.36 4.16 -13.97
CA LYS A 264 -12.62 4.47 -12.55
C LYS A 264 -11.36 4.84 -11.77
N VAL A 265 -10.22 4.28 -12.10
CA VAL A 265 -8.95 4.58 -11.44
C VAL A 265 -8.37 5.92 -11.88
N LEU A 266 -8.63 6.36 -13.12
CA LEU A 266 -7.94 7.48 -13.77
C LEU A 266 -8.83 8.71 -13.98
N LEU A 267 -10.13 8.51 -14.27
CA LEU A 267 -11.04 9.53 -14.77
C LEU A 267 -12.08 9.96 -13.73
N ILE A 268 -11.68 10.02 -12.46
CA ILE A 268 -12.51 10.55 -11.36
C ILE A 268 -12.04 11.96 -10.96
N ARG A 269 -12.98 12.80 -10.51
CA ARG A 269 -12.73 14.19 -10.08
C ARG A 269 -12.34 14.27 -8.62
N THR A 270 -12.96 13.42 -7.78
CA THR A 270 -12.75 13.36 -6.33
C THR A 270 -12.63 11.89 -5.89
N PHE A 271 -12.04 11.65 -4.73
CA PHE A 271 -11.91 10.30 -4.18
C PHE A 271 -13.26 9.65 -3.86
N SER A 272 -14.30 10.45 -3.55
CA SER A 272 -15.65 9.92 -3.31
C SER A 272 -16.30 9.31 -4.56
N GLU A 273 -15.92 9.74 -5.77
CA GLU A 273 -16.39 9.14 -7.03
C GLU A 273 -15.79 7.74 -7.27
N TRP A 274 -14.70 7.40 -6.58
CA TRP A 274 -14.08 6.07 -6.65
C TRP A 274 -15.07 4.96 -6.32
N ASN A 275 -15.82 5.13 -5.23
CA ASN A 275 -16.76 4.13 -4.73
C ASN A 275 -18.18 4.27 -5.33
N SER A 276 -18.42 5.21 -6.24
CA SER A 276 -19.70 5.38 -6.93
C SER A 276 -19.76 4.52 -8.19
N ILE A 277 -20.92 3.92 -8.46
CA ILE A 277 -21.20 3.20 -9.70
C ILE A 277 -22.15 3.98 -10.64
N THR A 278 -22.77 5.06 -10.15
CA THR A 278 -23.66 5.93 -10.96
C THR A 278 -22.91 7.06 -11.63
N ILE A 279 -21.77 7.50 -11.07
CA ILE A 279 -20.97 8.57 -11.66
C ILE A 279 -20.07 7.96 -12.77
N PRO A 280 -20.22 8.41 -14.03
CA PRO A 280 -19.48 7.85 -15.15
C PRO A 280 -18.00 8.27 -15.11
N ALA A 281 -17.10 7.30 -15.22
CA ALA A 281 -15.65 7.55 -15.32
C ALA A 281 -15.25 7.70 -16.79
N THR A 282 -15.66 8.79 -17.42
CA THR A 282 -15.40 9.12 -18.84
C THR A 282 -14.52 10.35 -18.97
N VAL A 283 -13.87 10.48 -20.13
CA VAL A 283 -13.05 11.66 -20.44
C VAL A 283 -13.88 12.95 -20.39
N ASP A 284 -15.11 12.91 -20.91
CA ASP A 284 -16.01 14.08 -20.91
C ASP A 284 -16.41 14.48 -19.50
N HIS A 285 -16.77 13.50 -18.64
CA HIS A 285 -17.03 13.78 -17.24
C HIS A 285 -15.78 14.38 -16.58
N PHE A 286 -14.62 13.76 -16.76
CA PHE A 286 -13.37 14.21 -16.14
C PHE A 286 -12.96 15.61 -16.57
N LEU A 287 -12.97 15.91 -17.88
CA LEU A 287 -12.60 17.23 -18.41
C LEU A 287 -13.69 18.29 -18.17
N GLY A 288 -14.95 17.88 -18.06
CA GLY A 288 -16.09 18.76 -17.79
C GLY A 288 -16.03 19.51 -16.46
N GLN A 289 -15.09 19.13 -15.54
CA GLN A 289 -14.84 19.94 -14.34
C GLN A 289 -14.18 21.30 -14.62
N GLY A 290 -13.61 21.48 -15.84
CA GLY A 290 -12.88 22.67 -16.23
C GLY A 290 -11.43 22.69 -15.77
N LEU A 291 -10.64 23.62 -16.34
CA LEU A 291 -9.19 23.69 -16.11
C LEU A 291 -8.83 24.06 -14.67
N GLY A 292 -9.59 24.95 -14.03
CA GLY A 292 -9.29 25.40 -12.66
C GLY A 292 -9.25 24.24 -11.65
N PRO A 293 -10.34 23.48 -11.44
CA PRO A 293 -10.38 22.31 -10.57
C PRO A 293 -9.39 21.23 -11.00
N LEU A 294 -9.17 21.02 -12.30
CA LEU A 294 -8.21 20.07 -12.81
C LEU A 294 -6.78 20.41 -12.36
N ILE A 295 -6.34 21.64 -12.53
CA ILE A 295 -5.02 22.10 -12.10
C ILE A 295 -4.91 22.05 -10.56
N ALA A 296 -5.93 22.54 -9.86
CA ALA A 296 -5.95 22.55 -8.39
C ALA A 296 -5.79 21.13 -7.80
N SER A 297 -6.48 20.14 -8.35
CA SER A 297 -6.36 18.76 -7.90
C SER A 297 -4.96 18.17 -8.15
N ARG A 298 -4.30 18.50 -9.28
CA ARG A 298 -2.94 18.03 -9.60
C ARG A 298 -1.88 18.68 -8.71
N VAL A 299 -2.01 19.99 -8.47
CA VAL A 299 -1.14 20.69 -7.52
C VAL A 299 -1.37 20.16 -6.10
N GLY A 300 -2.62 19.97 -5.69
CA GLY A 300 -2.97 19.36 -4.41
C GLY A 300 -2.39 17.96 -4.24
N GLY A 301 -2.50 17.11 -5.27
CA GLY A 301 -1.90 15.77 -5.28
C GLY A 301 -0.37 15.79 -5.16
N LEU A 302 0.30 16.72 -5.85
CA LEU A 302 1.76 16.89 -5.72
C LEU A 302 2.15 17.33 -4.30
N VAL A 303 1.47 18.33 -3.76
CA VAL A 303 1.69 18.82 -2.40
C VAL A 303 1.47 17.69 -1.39
N ALA A 304 0.38 16.93 -1.54
CA ALA A 304 0.11 15.77 -0.69
C ALA A 304 1.23 14.72 -0.79
N ALA A 305 1.69 14.37 -2.01
CA ALA A 305 2.76 13.40 -2.20
C ALA A 305 4.07 13.85 -1.52
N VAL A 306 4.46 15.12 -1.71
CA VAL A 306 5.66 15.68 -1.06
C VAL A 306 5.51 15.66 0.46
N THR A 307 4.35 16.07 0.99
CA THR A 307 4.07 16.08 2.42
C THR A 307 4.10 14.68 3.02
N ILE A 308 3.40 13.72 2.39
CA ILE A 308 3.37 12.32 2.84
C ILE A 308 4.79 11.74 2.87
N TYR A 309 5.58 11.97 1.83
CA TYR A 309 6.96 11.47 1.78
C TYR A 309 7.84 12.12 2.86
N ALA A 310 7.75 13.44 3.00
CA ALA A 310 8.50 14.19 4.01
C ALA A 310 8.15 13.76 5.43
N VAL A 311 6.87 13.46 5.70
CA VAL A 311 6.39 13.02 7.02
C VAL A 311 6.73 11.56 7.27
N LEU A 312 6.31 10.63 6.39
CA LEU A 312 6.42 9.20 6.68
C LEU A 312 7.84 8.67 6.57
N VAL A 313 8.62 9.12 5.57
CA VAL A 313 9.99 8.68 5.35
C VAL A 313 11.00 9.60 6.05
N GLY A 314 10.79 10.92 6.00
CA GLY A 314 11.69 11.91 6.56
C GLY A 314 11.41 12.27 8.04
N GLY A 315 10.23 11.93 8.57
CA GLY A 315 9.78 12.39 9.90
C GLY A 315 9.86 13.91 10.05
N VAL A 316 9.84 14.65 8.91
CA VAL A 316 10.11 16.08 8.76
C VAL A 316 11.55 16.46 9.12
N VAL A 317 12.05 16.04 10.29
CA VAL A 317 13.38 16.39 10.86
C VAL A 317 14.54 15.95 9.97
N LEU A 318 14.44 14.82 9.28
CA LEU A 318 15.51 14.28 8.43
C LEU A 318 15.50 14.87 7.00
N VAL A 319 14.42 15.57 6.60
CA VAL A 319 14.25 16.11 5.24
C VAL A 319 15.37 17.08 4.84
N PRO A 320 15.79 18.06 5.67
CA PRO A 320 16.88 18.95 5.30
C PRO A 320 18.18 18.20 4.97
N PHE A 321 18.51 17.17 5.73
CA PHE A 321 19.71 16.35 5.49
C PHE A 321 19.56 15.50 4.23
N MET A 322 18.36 14.97 3.95
CA MET A 322 18.04 14.26 2.71
C MET A 322 18.29 15.17 1.49
N LEU A 323 17.86 16.42 1.55
CA LEU A 323 18.06 17.40 0.47
C LEU A 323 19.54 17.77 0.28
N ILE A 324 20.29 17.96 1.39
CA ILE A 324 21.74 18.23 1.34
C ILE A 324 22.46 17.03 0.70
N GLY A 325 22.20 15.82 1.16
CA GLY A 325 22.78 14.59 0.59
C GLY A 325 22.39 14.42 -0.87
N GLY A 326 21.12 14.69 -1.22
CA GLY A 326 20.63 14.68 -2.60
C GLY A 326 21.39 15.65 -3.50
N TRP A 327 21.64 16.86 -3.02
CA TRP A 327 22.46 17.85 -3.74
C TRP A 327 23.90 17.39 -3.94
N LEU A 328 24.52 16.77 -2.92
CA LEU A 328 25.86 16.22 -3.02
C LEU A 328 25.94 15.10 -4.07
N ARG A 329 24.93 14.25 -4.11
CA ARG A 329 24.86 13.08 -5.01
C ARG A 329 24.17 13.34 -6.35
N ARG A 330 23.73 14.59 -6.66
CA ARG A 330 22.95 14.93 -7.87
C ARG A 330 23.56 14.50 -9.20
N ARG A 331 24.89 14.26 -9.24
CA ARG A 331 25.62 13.78 -10.42
C ARG A 331 26.13 12.34 -10.29
N SER A 332 25.80 11.66 -9.19
CA SER A 332 26.24 10.28 -8.96
C SER A 332 25.48 9.31 -9.86
N LEU A 333 26.21 8.42 -10.52
CA LEU A 333 25.61 7.35 -11.31
C LEU A 333 24.83 6.35 -10.43
N ASP A 334 25.25 6.15 -9.18
CA ASP A 334 24.59 5.26 -8.24
C ASP A 334 23.21 5.74 -7.85
N PHE A 335 23.01 7.07 -7.77
CA PHE A 335 21.74 7.69 -7.37
C PHE A 335 20.90 8.17 -8.56
N SER A 336 21.46 8.19 -9.80
CA SER A 336 20.71 8.61 -11.00
C SER A 336 19.41 7.84 -11.19
N PRO A 337 19.35 6.50 -11.00
CA PRO A 337 18.10 5.75 -11.11
C PRO A 337 17.07 6.19 -10.07
N ALA A 338 17.48 6.39 -8.82
CA ALA A 338 16.60 6.79 -7.75
C ALA A 338 16.03 8.22 -7.95
N PHE A 339 16.85 9.16 -8.40
CA PHE A 339 16.39 10.52 -8.70
C PHE A 339 15.43 10.55 -9.90
N LEU A 340 15.72 9.79 -10.96
CA LEU A 340 14.83 9.71 -12.12
C LEU A 340 13.52 9.03 -11.73
N TYR A 341 13.58 7.91 -10.98
CA TYR A 341 12.38 7.22 -10.49
C TYR A 341 11.55 8.13 -9.57
N ALA A 342 12.18 8.87 -8.66
CA ALA A 342 11.47 9.83 -7.82
C ALA A 342 10.72 10.87 -8.67
N GLY A 343 11.41 11.48 -9.67
CA GLY A 343 10.76 12.43 -10.57
C GLY A 343 9.57 11.81 -11.32
N ILE A 344 9.73 10.60 -11.86
CA ILE A 344 8.65 9.88 -12.56
C ILE A 344 7.50 9.55 -11.60
N LEU A 345 7.79 9.01 -10.42
CA LEU A 345 6.79 8.60 -9.44
C LEU A 345 5.94 9.79 -8.95
N PHE A 346 6.60 10.89 -8.57
CA PHE A 346 5.90 12.10 -8.11
C PHE A 346 5.08 12.73 -9.24
N ALA A 347 5.64 12.81 -10.45
CA ALA A 347 4.93 13.35 -11.62
C ALA A 347 3.73 12.45 -11.99
N PHE A 348 3.92 11.13 -12.02
CA PHE A 348 2.85 10.18 -12.34
C PHE A 348 1.69 10.28 -11.35
N ASN A 349 1.99 10.28 -10.04
CA ASN A 349 0.95 10.41 -9.02
C ASN A 349 0.26 11.78 -9.09
N ALA A 350 1.01 12.88 -9.26
CA ALA A 350 0.42 14.21 -9.40
C ALA A 350 -0.46 14.36 -10.66
N LEU A 351 -0.10 13.73 -11.76
CA LEU A 351 -0.83 13.88 -13.02
C LEU A 351 -2.01 12.91 -13.16
N PHE A 352 -1.82 11.64 -12.80
CA PHE A 352 -2.79 10.56 -13.08
C PHE A 352 -3.56 10.12 -11.83
N PHE A 353 -2.94 10.14 -10.65
CA PHE A 353 -3.52 9.65 -9.41
C PHE A 353 -3.71 10.73 -8.33
N ALA A 354 -3.79 12.01 -8.72
CA ALA A 354 -3.80 13.14 -7.80
C ALA A 354 -4.84 13.01 -6.66
N VAL A 355 -6.03 12.51 -6.97
CA VAL A 355 -7.13 12.36 -5.99
C VAL A 355 -6.98 11.13 -5.11
N HIS A 356 -6.15 10.16 -5.49
CA HIS A 356 -5.85 8.96 -4.71
C HIS A 356 -4.66 9.13 -3.76
N VAL A 357 -3.82 10.15 -3.98
CA VAL A 357 -2.61 10.38 -3.17
C VAL A 357 -2.92 10.51 -1.68
N PRO A 358 -3.92 11.33 -1.25
CA PRO A 358 -4.30 11.44 0.16
C PRO A 358 -4.86 10.13 0.74
N GLY A 359 -5.42 9.26 -0.11
CA GLY A 359 -5.96 7.95 0.26
C GLY A 359 -4.91 6.85 0.50
N GLY A 360 -3.61 7.20 0.48
CA GLY A 360 -2.53 6.27 0.82
C GLY A 360 -1.86 5.58 -0.36
N THR A 361 -2.40 5.65 -1.59
CA THR A 361 -1.86 4.95 -2.77
C THR A 361 -0.38 5.28 -3.03
N PHE A 362 0.03 6.53 -2.85
CA PHE A 362 1.38 7.01 -3.12
C PHE A 362 2.45 6.37 -2.23
N ILE A 363 2.19 6.24 -0.93
CA ILE A 363 3.23 5.79 0.02
C ILE A 363 3.65 4.34 -0.20
N HIS A 364 2.75 3.49 -0.66
CA HIS A 364 3.05 2.09 -0.98
C HIS A 364 4.16 1.98 -2.05
N SER A 365 4.24 2.92 -2.98
CA SER A 365 5.26 2.96 -4.02
C SER A 365 6.47 3.78 -3.60
N ALA A 366 6.26 4.88 -2.90
CA ALA A 366 7.30 5.80 -2.46
C ALA A 366 8.24 5.17 -1.42
N ILE A 367 7.77 4.17 -0.65
CA ILE A 367 8.60 3.45 0.32
C ILE A 367 9.81 2.77 -0.32
N GLY A 368 9.73 2.42 -1.61
CA GLY A 368 10.85 1.88 -2.38
C GLY A 368 12.05 2.83 -2.51
N LEU A 369 11.82 4.15 -2.40
CA LEU A 369 12.87 5.17 -2.38
C LEU A 369 13.53 5.35 -1.01
N ALA A 370 12.89 4.91 0.08
CA ALA A 370 13.35 5.18 1.44
C ALA A 370 14.80 4.73 1.70
N PRO A 371 15.29 3.55 1.26
CA PRO A 371 16.67 3.14 1.47
C PRO A 371 17.69 4.10 0.82
N HIS A 372 17.41 4.58 -0.40
CA HIS A 372 18.24 5.61 -1.06
C HIS A 372 18.21 6.92 -0.28
N SER A 373 17.04 7.34 0.16
CA SER A 373 16.86 8.56 0.94
C SER A 373 17.61 8.53 2.27
N TYR A 374 17.66 7.37 2.94
CA TYR A 374 18.40 7.25 4.19
C TYR A 374 19.92 7.28 4.01
N VAL A 375 20.44 6.81 2.88
CA VAL A 375 21.86 7.07 2.53
C VAL A 375 22.09 8.57 2.38
N LEU A 376 21.21 9.28 1.67
CA LEU A 376 21.31 10.73 1.48
C LEU A 376 21.20 11.48 2.81
N VAL A 377 20.31 11.06 3.72
CA VAL A 377 20.20 11.63 5.08
C VAL A 377 21.55 11.55 5.81
N MET A 378 22.14 10.36 5.84
CA MET A 378 23.40 10.15 6.57
C MET A 378 24.58 10.93 5.95
N GLU A 379 24.65 11.04 4.63
CA GLU A 379 25.64 11.90 3.97
C GLU A 379 25.38 13.38 4.22
N GLY A 380 24.12 13.80 4.21
CA GLY A 380 23.76 15.18 4.54
C GLY A 380 24.13 15.58 5.96
N ILE A 381 23.93 14.66 6.94
CA ILE A 381 24.39 14.87 8.33
C ILE A 381 25.92 15.04 8.36
N ALA A 382 26.66 14.13 7.75
CA ALA A 382 28.12 14.19 7.71
C ALA A 382 28.63 15.49 7.06
N ALA A 383 28.00 15.91 5.96
CA ALA A 383 28.33 17.16 5.29
C ALA A 383 28.01 18.40 6.12
N SER A 384 26.87 18.40 6.82
CA SER A 384 26.46 19.49 7.73
C SER A 384 27.44 19.64 8.88
N VAL A 385 27.87 18.53 9.48
CA VAL A 385 28.90 18.52 10.53
C VAL A 385 30.21 19.08 9.99
N GLY A 386 30.67 18.65 8.81
CA GLY A 386 31.87 19.15 8.17
C GLY A 386 31.80 20.67 7.89
N TRP A 387 30.63 21.15 7.44
CA TRP A 387 30.38 22.57 7.21
C TRP A 387 30.47 23.42 8.49
N VAL A 388 29.96 22.92 9.63
CA VAL A 388 30.07 23.57 10.95
C VAL A 388 31.54 23.57 11.39
N ALA A 389 32.24 22.45 11.29
CA ALA A 389 33.62 22.29 11.69
C ALA A 389 34.57 23.25 10.95
N ALA A 390 34.31 23.50 9.66
CA ALA A 390 35.08 24.48 8.89
C ALA A 390 34.97 25.93 9.43
N ARG A 391 33.97 26.20 10.30
CA ARG A 391 33.65 27.54 10.86
C ARG A 391 33.90 27.65 12.35
N ARG A 392 34.07 26.54 13.07
CA ARG A 392 34.26 26.53 14.53
C ARG A 392 35.54 25.80 14.89
N ARG A 393 36.47 26.53 15.53
CA ARG A 393 37.72 25.94 16.08
C ARG A 393 37.40 24.96 17.22
N GLY A 394 38.11 23.84 17.24
CA GLY A 394 37.94 22.81 18.27
C GLY A 394 36.74 21.87 18.08
N TRP A 395 36.05 21.93 16.94
CA TRP A 395 34.96 21.02 16.63
C TRP A 395 35.51 19.66 16.16
N ASP A 396 35.27 18.62 16.96
CA ASP A 396 35.63 17.25 16.56
C ASP A 396 34.60 16.70 15.57
N VAL A 397 34.98 16.62 14.28
CA VAL A 397 34.13 16.16 13.17
C VAL A 397 33.71 14.71 13.35
N GLU A 398 34.63 13.86 13.85
CA GLU A 398 34.34 12.43 13.98
C GLU A 398 33.32 12.17 15.09
N GLN A 399 33.56 12.80 16.25
CA GLN A 399 32.65 12.69 17.40
C GLN A 399 31.27 13.30 17.06
N ALA A 400 31.24 14.49 16.47
CA ALA A 400 30.00 15.15 16.09
C ALA A 400 29.21 14.35 15.07
N THR A 401 29.85 13.80 14.02
CA THR A 401 29.17 12.93 13.05
C THR A 401 28.60 11.70 13.71
N ARG A 402 29.31 11.11 14.68
CA ARG A 402 28.80 9.96 15.46
C ARG A 402 27.56 10.33 16.26
N VAL A 403 27.60 11.46 16.97
CA VAL A 403 26.49 11.93 17.79
C VAL A 403 25.25 12.25 16.94
N PHE A 404 25.39 13.04 15.89
CA PHE A 404 24.25 13.42 15.04
C PHE A 404 23.68 12.24 14.22
N SER A 405 24.52 11.33 13.74
CA SER A 405 24.05 10.09 13.11
C SER A 405 23.32 9.19 14.12
N GLY A 406 23.83 9.07 15.34
CA GLY A 406 23.16 8.37 16.43
C GLY A 406 21.82 9.00 16.82
N ALA A 407 21.78 10.34 16.87
CA ALA A 407 20.55 11.09 17.15
C ALA A 407 19.48 10.88 16.06
N ALA A 408 19.87 10.82 14.78
CA ALA A 408 18.93 10.52 13.69
C ALA A 408 18.33 9.10 13.82
N VAL A 409 19.14 8.11 14.20
CA VAL A 409 18.66 6.74 14.45
C VAL A 409 17.76 6.72 15.71
N ALA A 410 18.16 7.38 16.80
CA ALA A 410 17.35 7.46 18.00
C ALA A 410 15.99 8.14 17.73
N PHE A 411 16.00 9.23 16.94
CA PHE A 411 14.76 9.86 16.46
C PHE A 411 13.87 8.87 15.71
N ALA A 412 14.43 8.09 14.77
CA ALA A 412 13.67 7.11 14.01
C ALA A 412 13.06 6.02 14.91
N VAL A 413 13.79 5.57 15.94
CA VAL A 413 13.28 4.60 16.93
C VAL A 413 12.11 5.20 17.71
N VAL A 414 12.26 6.41 18.25
CA VAL A 414 11.21 7.07 19.06
C VAL A 414 9.99 7.38 18.20
N ALA A 415 10.20 7.97 17.02
CA ALA A 415 9.11 8.32 16.10
C ALA A 415 8.40 7.09 15.57
N GLY A 416 9.16 6.05 15.21
CA GLY A 416 8.60 4.77 14.73
C GLY A 416 7.82 4.03 15.82
N ALA A 417 8.31 4.03 17.06
CA ALA A 417 7.58 3.46 18.20
C ALA A 417 6.28 4.23 18.48
N ALA A 418 6.33 5.55 18.52
CA ALA A 418 5.14 6.38 18.73
C ALA A 418 4.11 6.18 17.60
N ALA A 419 4.57 6.18 16.34
CA ALA A 419 3.70 5.91 15.20
C ALA A 419 3.07 4.51 15.28
N SER A 420 3.85 3.49 15.69
CA SER A 420 3.33 2.13 15.82
C SER A 420 2.27 2.03 16.91
N LEU A 421 2.47 2.64 18.07
CA LEU A 421 1.50 2.63 19.17
C LEU A 421 0.17 3.30 18.74
N THR A 422 0.24 4.46 18.10
CA THR A 422 -0.97 5.19 17.66
C THR A 422 -1.69 4.49 16.51
N THR A 423 -0.95 4.03 15.51
CA THR A 423 -1.52 3.35 14.33
C THR A 423 -2.13 2.00 14.72
N HIS A 424 -1.43 1.20 15.53
CA HIS A 424 -1.95 -0.09 15.99
C HIS A 424 -3.19 0.07 16.87
N ALA A 425 -3.27 1.13 17.69
CA ALA A 425 -4.48 1.42 18.46
C ALA A 425 -5.68 1.72 17.54
N THR A 426 -5.47 2.48 16.45
CA THR A 426 -6.50 2.75 15.45
C THR A 426 -6.93 1.47 14.73
N TRP A 427 -5.97 0.62 14.34
CA TRP A 427 -6.26 -0.66 13.70
C TRP A 427 -6.99 -1.63 14.63
N ALA A 428 -6.60 -1.69 15.91
CA ALA A 428 -7.28 -2.51 16.91
C ALA A 428 -8.76 -2.12 17.08
N SER A 429 -9.08 -0.82 17.01
CA SER A 429 -10.48 -0.37 17.03
C SER A 429 -11.25 -0.89 15.81
N ARG A 430 -10.69 -0.83 14.60
CA ARG A 430 -11.33 -1.35 13.38
C ARG A 430 -11.51 -2.88 13.44
N VAL A 431 -10.50 -3.59 13.92
CA VAL A 431 -10.60 -5.05 14.13
C VAL A 431 -11.73 -5.37 15.12
N ALA A 432 -11.86 -4.60 16.20
CA ALA A 432 -12.95 -4.77 17.16
C ALA A 432 -14.34 -4.50 16.54
N ASP A 433 -14.44 -3.60 15.56
CA ASP A 433 -15.67 -3.35 14.81
C ASP A 433 -16.05 -4.56 13.95
N HIS A 434 -15.10 -5.11 13.20
CA HIS A 434 -15.30 -6.32 12.40
C HIS A 434 -15.65 -7.55 13.27
N GLN A 435 -14.96 -7.74 14.40
CA GLN A 435 -15.25 -8.83 15.34
C GLN A 435 -16.63 -8.69 15.96
N PHE A 436 -17.04 -7.48 16.34
CA PHE A 436 -18.39 -7.20 16.83
C PHE A 436 -19.45 -7.57 15.78
N ALA A 437 -19.26 -7.15 14.54
CA ALA A 437 -20.20 -7.44 13.45
C ALA A 437 -20.26 -8.95 13.15
N ALA A 438 -19.11 -9.64 13.13
CA ALA A 438 -19.04 -11.08 12.94
C ALA A 438 -19.79 -11.84 14.05
N ALA A 439 -19.55 -11.49 15.32
CA ALA A 439 -20.24 -12.08 16.47
C ALA A 439 -21.75 -11.84 16.44
N ALA A 440 -22.20 -10.66 16.00
CA ALA A 440 -23.62 -10.35 15.84
C ALA A 440 -24.28 -11.23 14.77
N LEU A 441 -23.61 -11.46 13.64
CA LEU A 441 -24.10 -12.36 12.60
C LEU A 441 -24.19 -13.81 13.08
N ASP A 442 -23.18 -14.27 13.83
CA ASP A 442 -23.17 -15.62 14.40
C ASP A 442 -24.28 -15.80 15.43
N ALA A 443 -24.48 -14.82 16.31
CA ALA A 443 -25.55 -14.82 17.31
C ALA A 443 -26.95 -14.81 16.66
N ALA A 444 -27.09 -14.18 15.49
CA ALA A 444 -28.31 -14.20 14.70
C ALA A 444 -28.53 -15.52 13.92
N GLY A 445 -27.59 -16.46 14.00
CA GLY A 445 -27.64 -17.73 13.25
C GLY A 445 -27.50 -17.53 11.74
N ALA A 446 -26.86 -16.45 11.29
CA ALA A 446 -26.65 -16.18 9.86
C ALA A 446 -25.77 -17.29 9.23
N PRO A 447 -26.21 -17.98 8.19
CA PRO A 447 -25.38 -18.96 7.50
C PRO A 447 -24.12 -18.34 6.87
N PHE A 448 -23.04 -19.12 6.70
CA PHE A 448 -21.85 -18.66 5.97
C PHE A 448 -22.09 -18.38 4.48
N THR A 449 -23.21 -18.88 3.95
CA THR A 449 -23.67 -18.60 2.58
C THR A 449 -24.38 -17.27 2.42
N ASP A 450 -24.78 -16.62 3.52
CA ASP A 450 -25.38 -15.29 3.47
C ASP A 450 -24.37 -14.27 2.97
N ARG A 451 -24.85 -13.35 2.14
CA ARG A 451 -24.02 -12.27 1.58
C ARG A 451 -24.19 -10.99 2.39
N VAL A 452 -23.05 -10.33 2.65
CA VAL A 452 -22.97 -9.13 3.48
C VAL A 452 -22.60 -7.93 2.62
N MET A 453 -23.20 -6.78 2.85
CA MET A 453 -22.76 -5.50 2.32
C MET A 453 -22.08 -4.71 3.44
N SER A 454 -20.85 -4.25 3.21
CA SER A 454 -20.09 -3.41 4.15
C SER A 454 -19.14 -2.51 3.39
N ILE A 455 -18.60 -1.49 4.05
CA ILE A 455 -17.60 -0.60 3.41
C ILE A 455 -16.25 -1.32 3.18
N ASP A 456 -15.89 -2.25 4.05
CA ASP A 456 -14.72 -3.14 3.90
C ASP A 456 -15.19 -4.58 3.70
N ALA A 457 -15.46 -4.93 2.43
CA ALA A 457 -15.93 -6.27 2.07
C ALA A 457 -14.87 -7.36 2.36
N SER A 458 -13.58 -7.04 2.18
CA SER A 458 -12.48 -7.97 2.46
C SER A 458 -12.30 -8.22 3.96
N GLY A 459 -12.32 -7.17 4.78
CA GLY A 459 -12.27 -7.29 6.23
C GLY A 459 -13.47 -8.05 6.79
N THR A 460 -14.66 -7.75 6.29
CA THR A 460 -15.89 -8.48 6.66
C THR A 460 -15.78 -9.98 6.31
N ARG A 461 -15.27 -10.31 5.13
CA ARG A 461 -15.03 -11.70 4.72
C ARG A 461 -14.03 -12.40 5.62
N TYR A 462 -12.90 -11.75 5.89
CA TYR A 462 -11.85 -12.30 6.74
C TYR A 462 -12.35 -12.64 8.16
N TRP A 463 -13.11 -11.74 8.80
CA TRP A 463 -13.56 -11.90 10.17
C TRP A 463 -14.83 -12.72 10.33
N SER A 464 -15.79 -12.60 9.39
CA SER A 464 -17.09 -13.27 9.52
C SER A 464 -17.20 -14.59 8.74
N GLY A 465 -16.26 -14.87 7.83
CA GLY A 465 -16.33 -16.00 6.90
C GLY A 465 -17.41 -15.85 5.82
N ARG A 466 -18.13 -14.70 5.76
CA ARG A 466 -19.21 -14.45 4.82
C ARG A 466 -18.77 -13.55 3.70
N GLY A 467 -19.01 -13.96 2.47
CA GLY A 467 -18.74 -13.17 1.28
C GLY A 467 -19.75 -12.05 1.07
N GLY A 468 -19.52 -11.19 0.08
CA GLY A 468 -20.46 -10.11 -0.18
C GLY A 468 -19.97 -9.03 -1.11
N VAL A 469 -20.41 -7.80 -0.88
CA VAL A 469 -20.20 -6.68 -1.78
C VAL A 469 -19.88 -5.42 -0.98
N VAL A 470 -18.96 -4.62 -1.49
CA VAL A 470 -18.66 -3.31 -0.91
C VAL A 470 -19.88 -2.38 -0.98
N LEU A 471 -20.10 -1.63 0.08
CA LEU A 471 -21.10 -0.56 0.10
C LEU A 471 -20.70 0.56 -0.86
N VAL A 472 -21.53 0.81 -1.87
CA VAL A 472 -21.26 1.86 -2.87
C VAL A 472 -21.61 3.24 -2.33
N ASN A 473 -20.86 4.25 -2.76
CA ASN A 473 -21.10 5.66 -2.40
C ASN A 473 -22.09 6.31 -3.38
N ASP A 474 -23.32 5.82 -3.37
CA ASP A 474 -24.41 6.22 -4.24
C ASP A 474 -25.69 6.42 -3.44
N PRO A 475 -26.75 7.05 -3.99
CA PRO A 475 -28.04 7.20 -3.32
C PRO A 475 -28.64 5.85 -2.93
N LEU A 476 -29.43 5.81 -1.84
CA LEU A 476 -30.09 4.61 -1.30
C LEU A 476 -30.78 3.72 -2.34
N PRO A 477 -31.50 4.25 -3.36
CA PRO A 477 -32.08 3.39 -4.40
C PRO A 477 -31.02 2.59 -5.21
N THR A 478 -29.84 3.14 -5.42
CA THR A 478 -28.74 2.42 -6.06
C THR A 478 -28.13 1.38 -5.15
N VAL A 479 -27.98 1.69 -3.85
CA VAL A 479 -27.54 0.72 -2.85
C VAL A 479 -28.51 -0.46 -2.79
N GLU A 480 -29.83 -0.20 -2.83
CA GLU A 480 -30.86 -1.23 -2.90
C GLU A 480 -30.76 -2.09 -4.17
N GLN A 481 -30.50 -1.47 -5.32
CA GLN A 481 -30.28 -2.23 -6.57
C GLN A 481 -29.07 -3.18 -6.47
N VAL A 482 -27.98 -2.73 -5.87
CA VAL A 482 -26.82 -3.59 -5.60
C VAL A 482 -27.18 -4.72 -4.64
N ALA A 483 -27.90 -4.39 -3.56
CA ALA A 483 -28.32 -5.38 -2.58
C ALA A 483 -29.23 -6.46 -3.20
N ARG A 484 -30.15 -6.08 -4.07
CA ARG A 484 -31.01 -7.02 -4.81
C ARG A 484 -30.21 -7.87 -5.82
N ALA A 485 -29.33 -7.24 -6.57
CA ALA A 485 -28.53 -7.91 -7.62
C ALA A 485 -27.63 -9.00 -7.04
N TYR A 486 -27.07 -8.76 -5.85
CA TYR A 486 -26.17 -9.71 -5.19
C TYR A 486 -26.85 -10.49 -4.05
N GLU A 487 -28.16 -10.43 -3.92
CA GLU A 487 -28.94 -11.14 -2.89
C GLU A 487 -28.39 -10.90 -1.47
N ILE A 488 -28.08 -9.65 -1.16
CA ILE A 488 -27.53 -9.26 0.15
C ILE A 488 -28.56 -9.53 1.25
N ARG A 489 -28.12 -10.17 2.32
CA ARG A 489 -28.94 -10.51 3.49
C ARG A 489 -28.65 -9.62 4.70
N TRP A 490 -27.45 -9.03 4.77
CA TRP A 490 -26.98 -8.27 5.91
C TRP A 490 -26.24 -7.01 5.44
N LEU A 491 -26.43 -5.91 6.18
CA LEU A 491 -25.74 -4.64 6.00
C LEU A 491 -25.00 -4.30 7.28
N ILE A 492 -23.68 -4.11 7.17
CA ILE A 492 -22.84 -3.62 8.26
C ILE A 492 -22.52 -2.16 7.94
N LEU A 493 -22.81 -1.27 8.88
CA LEU A 493 -22.46 0.13 8.81
C LEU A 493 -21.46 0.46 9.93
N GLU A 494 -20.36 1.09 9.55
CA GLU A 494 -19.29 1.57 10.41
C GLU A 494 -19.15 3.08 10.25
N ARG A 495 -19.19 3.83 11.36
CA ARG A 495 -19.18 5.30 11.34
C ARG A 495 -17.90 5.87 10.77
N SER A 496 -16.75 5.22 11.03
CA SER A 496 -15.44 5.68 10.56
C SER A 496 -15.36 5.87 9.04
N ASP A 497 -16.14 5.09 8.30
CA ASP A 497 -16.07 5.01 6.85
C ASP A 497 -17.48 5.09 6.18
N ALA A 498 -18.51 5.53 6.94
CA ALA A 498 -19.87 5.59 6.44
C ALA A 498 -20.02 6.53 5.24
N VAL A 499 -20.56 5.99 4.14
CA VAL A 499 -20.89 6.80 2.97
C VAL A 499 -22.08 7.73 3.26
N PRO A 500 -22.15 8.94 2.65
CA PRO A 500 -23.17 9.96 2.96
C PRO A 500 -24.61 9.46 2.93
N ALA A 501 -24.94 8.54 2.03
CA ALA A 501 -26.31 8.04 1.87
C ALA A 501 -26.81 7.23 3.08
N VAL A 502 -25.94 6.57 3.82
CA VAL A 502 -26.29 5.71 4.99
C VAL A 502 -25.86 6.30 6.33
N ALA A 503 -25.00 7.32 6.34
CA ALA A 503 -24.57 7.97 7.57
C ALA A 503 -25.73 8.43 8.47
N PRO A 504 -26.84 9.00 7.97
CA PRO A 504 -27.98 9.37 8.79
C PRO A 504 -28.62 8.20 9.55
N ILE A 505 -28.51 6.96 9.03
CA ILE A 505 -29.05 5.77 9.68
C ILE A 505 -28.31 5.49 11.00
N LEU A 506 -26.98 5.74 11.03
CA LEU A 506 -26.16 5.61 12.23
C LEU A 506 -26.48 6.68 13.30
N ASP A 507 -27.14 7.75 12.90
CA ASP A 507 -27.59 8.85 13.77
C ASP A 507 -29.06 8.73 14.18
N GLY A 508 -29.65 7.53 14.02
CA GLY A 508 -31.06 7.29 14.37
C GLY A 508 -32.06 7.79 13.34
N GLY A 509 -31.59 8.20 12.16
CA GLY A 509 -32.45 8.63 11.04
C GLY A 509 -33.31 7.52 10.46
N ALA A 510 -34.29 7.91 9.63
CA ALA A 510 -35.22 6.99 9.01
C ALA A 510 -34.49 5.97 8.11
N ARG A 511 -34.88 4.71 8.23
CA ARG A 511 -34.40 3.60 7.42
C ARG A 511 -35.40 3.33 6.28
N PRO A 512 -34.94 3.02 5.06
CA PRO A 512 -35.83 2.53 4.02
C PRO A 512 -36.44 1.17 4.40
N ALA A 513 -37.58 0.82 3.84
CA ALA A 513 -38.33 -0.39 4.20
C ALA A 513 -37.54 -1.70 4.01
N TRP A 514 -36.56 -1.71 3.13
CA TRP A 514 -35.71 -2.87 2.88
C TRP A 514 -34.54 -3.06 3.89
N ILE A 515 -34.32 -2.08 4.80
CA ILE A 515 -33.38 -2.18 5.92
C ILE A 515 -34.17 -2.36 7.21
N GLY A 516 -34.10 -3.54 7.82
CA GLY A 516 -34.77 -3.84 9.07
C GLY A 516 -34.17 -3.13 10.30
N PRO A 517 -34.73 -3.36 11.51
CA PRO A 517 -34.10 -2.87 12.72
C PRO A 517 -32.73 -3.51 12.94
N PRO A 518 -31.77 -2.81 13.57
CA PRO A 518 -30.46 -3.39 13.83
C PRO A 518 -30.61 -4.60 14.78
N ILE A 519 -29.93 -5.69 14.43
CA ILE A 519 -29.88 -6.88 15.33
C ILE A 519 -28.83 -6.68 16.43
N ALA A 520 -27.84 -5.83 16.17
CA ALA A 520 -26.82 -5.42 17.13
C ALA A 520 -26.34 -4.01 16.77
N SER A 521 -26.00 -3.22 17.77
CA SER A 521 -25.38 -1.91 17.59
C SER A 521 -24.48 -1.59 18.77
N ARG A 522 -23.38 -0.88 18.50
CA ARG A 522 -22.49 -0.34 19.53
C ARG A 522 -22.67 1.18 19.56
N PRO A 523 -22.98 1.78 20.74
CA PRO A 523 -23.11 3.21 20.89
C PRO A 523 -21.85 3.95 20.42
N ALA A 524 -22.05 5.14 19.85
CA ALA A 524 -20.92 5.96 19.43
C ALA A 524 -20.11 6.43 20.65
N ALA A 525 -18.78 6.30 20.54
CA ALA A 525 -17.88 6.87 21.53
C ALA A 525 -17.93 8.41 21.47
N PRO A 526 -17.67 9.11 22.59
CA PRO A 526 -17.54 10.56 22.59
C PRO A 526 -16.51 11.00 21.53
N SER A 527 -16.89 11.94 20.67
CA SER A 527 -16.01 12.40 19.60
C SER A 527 -14.76 13.07 20.17
N SER A 528 -13.59 12.61 19.77
CA SER A 528 -12.31 13.24 20.09
C SER A 528 -12.11 14.62 19.43
N THR A 529 -12.97 14.95 18.44
CA THR A 529 -12.94 16.23 17.70
C THR A 529 -13.84 17.30 18.32
N GLY A 530 -14.54 16.98 19.43
CA GLY A 530 -15.47 17.90 20.10
C GLY A 530 -16.80 18.13 19.35
N VAL A 531 -17.05 17.40 18.29
CA VAL A 531 -18.36 17.42 17.60
C VAL A 531 -19.32 16.53 18.38
N GLU A 532 -20.37 17.12 18.96
CA GLU A 532 -21.43 16.32 19.60
C GLU A 532 -22.23 15.57 18.55
N LEU A 533 -22.31 14.26 18.71
CA LEU A 533 -23.15 13.41 17.88
C LEU A 533 -24.60 13.43 18.40
N PRO A 534 -25.61 13.27 17.53
CA PRO A 534 -26.99 13.16 17.94
C PRO A 534 -27.20 12.07 19.01
N PRO A 535 -28.14 12.24 19.96
CA PRO A 535 -28.47 11.21 20.93
C PRO A 535 -28.91 9.90 20.23
N GLY A 536 -28.34 8.78 20.66
CA GLY A 536 -28.62 7.47 20.06
C GLY A 536 -27.76 7.12 18.85
N SER A 537 -26.78 7.97 18.50
CA SER A 537 -25.78 7.64 17.46
C SER A 537 -24.99 6.37 17.81
N VAL A 538 -24.69 5.58 16.78
CA VAL A 538 -23.94 4.32 16.92
C VAL A 538 -22.67 4.34 16.07
N ASP A 539 -21.61 3.68 16.54
CA ASP A 539 -20.35 3.55 15.80
C ASP A 539 -20.41 2.39 14.80
N VAL A 540 -21.01 1.29 15.20
CA VAL A 540 -21.17 0.10 14.37
C VAL A 540 -22.58 -0.46 14.57
N ALA A 541 -23.21 -0.88 13.47
CA ALA A 541 -24.50 -1.57 13.53
C ALA A 541 -24.65 -2.60 12.42
N VAL A 542 -25.34 -3.70 12.72
CA VAL A 542 -25.66 -4.79 11.81
C VAL A 542 -27.16 -4.84 11.58
N TYR A 543 -27.56 -4.75 10.32
CA TYR A 543 -28.96 -4.68 9.90
C TYR A 543 -29.33 -5.87 9.01
N PRO A 544 -30.53 -6.47 9.16
CA PRO A 544 -31.07 -7.37 8.15
C PRO A 544 -31.47 -6.57 6.92
N VAL A 545 -31.22 -7.15 5.74
CA VAL A 545 -31.60 -6.60 4.43
C VAL A 545 -32.65 -7.51 3.82
N CYS A 546 -33.83 -6.95 3.55
CA CYS A 546 -35.02 -7.67 3.07
C CYS A 546 -35.33 -7.25 1.63
N VAL A 547 -34.51 -7.71 0.72
CA VAL A 547 -34.69 -7.46 -0.74
C VAL A 547 -35.38 -8.62 -1.45
N ALA A 548 -35.45 -9.79 -0.82
CA ALA A 548 -36.23 -10.93 -1.30
C ALA A 548 -37.72 -10.75 -0.91
N PRO A 549 -38.67 -11.10 -1.80
CA PRO A 549 -40.12 -10.91 -1.54
C PRO A 549 -40.66 -11.67 -0.34
N ASP A 550 -40.05 -12.78 0.04
CA ASP A 550 -40.43 -13.68 1.13
C ASP A 550 -39.70 -13.37 2.45
N ASP A 551 -38.82 -12.36 2.48
CA ASP A 551 -38.06 -12.03 3.67
C ASP A 551 -38.84 -11.18 4.66
N THR A 552 -39.30 -11.81 5.73
CA THR A 552 -40.13 -11.18 6.80
C THR A 552 -39.32 -10.50 7.90
N ARG A 553 -37.95 -10.57 7.87
CA ARG A 553 -37.10 -10.02 8.94
C ARG A 553 -37.23 -8.50 9.10
N CYS A 554 -37.67 -7.78 8.06
CA CYS A 554 -37.94 -6.35 8.14
C CYS A 554 -39.38 -5.98 8.50
N SER A 555 -40.33 -6.93 8.48
CA SER A 555 -41.74 -6.66 8.73
C SER A 555 -42.10 -6.56 10.22
N GLY A 556 -41.18 -6.86 11.15
CA GLY A 556 -41.39 -6.77 12.61
C GLY A 556 -41.10 -5.40 13.23
N ALA A 557 -40.91 -4.34 12.45
CA ALA A 557 -40.36 -3.05 12.90
C ALA A 557 -41.37 -2.16 13.69
N LEU A 558 -42.56 -2.64 14.03
CA LEU A 558 -43.54 -1.90 14.83
C LEU A 558 -43.78 -2.47 16.26
N ALA A 559 -43.06 -3.50 16.65
CA ALA A 559 -43.22 -4.09 18.01
C ALA A 559 -41.87 -4.22 18.72
N GLY A 560 -41.57 -3.28 19.59
CA GLY A 560 -40.67 -3.48 20.73
C GLY A 560 -39.19 -3.25 20.49
N ALA A 561 -38.75 -2.04 20.78
CA ALA A 561 -37.36 -1.74 21.10
C ALA A 561 -36.92 -2.52 22.36
N ALA A 562 -36.26 -3.63 22.18
CA ALA A 562 -35.52 -4.30 23.25
C ALA A 562 -34.02 -3.97 23.07
N THR A 563 -33.57 -3.01 23.85
CA THR A 563 -32.13 -2.73 24.04
C THR A 563 -31.53 -3.88 24.85
N GLY A 564 -30.97 -4.85 24.16
CA GLY A 564 -30.11 -5.87 24.76
C GLY A 564 -28.67 -5.43 24.68
N SER A 565 -28.11 -4.93 25.76
CA SER A 565 -26.66 -4.82 25.91
C SER A 565 -26.10 -6.23 26.10
N LEU A 566 -25.28 -6.67 25.17
CA LEU A 566 -24.42 -7.85 25.37
C LEU A 566 -23.25 -7.49 26.28
N PRO A 567 -22.77 -8.43 27.12
CA PRO A 567 -21.72 -8.19 28.11
C PRO A 567 -20.34 -7.85 27.54
#